data_b1a6721d1eee36cb871fdc74908f2dec
#
_entry.id   b1a6721d1eee36cb871fdc74908f2dec
#
_cell.length_a   1.000
_cell.length_b   1.000
_cell.length_c   1.000
_cell.angle_alpha   90.00
_cell.angle_beta   90.00
_cell.angle_gamma   90.00
#
_symmetry.space_group_name_H-M   'P 1'
#
loop_
_entity.id
_entity.type
_entity.pdbx_description
1 polymer ?
#
loop_
_entity_poly.entity_id
_entity_poly.type
_entity_poly.pdbx_seq_one_letter_code
_entity_poly.pdbx_strand_id
1 'polypeptide(L)'
;MRRTTALPAALLAAALLALTACSTEPEPDAPAADSKASAPAAKEQPAEDADTGKSSDAEKSAGIPDAPTGAALDAYLAAIRDVDPAIVEDEEKAIDAGRNQCSSLAGGGDKVDWLAAQRFGNDARPLTDEQGKHLNAALRKTLCPA
;
A
#
# COMPACT_ATOMS: atom_id res chain seq x y z
N MET A 1 27.94 42.02 11.06
CA MET A 1 27.53 42.46 9.71
C MET A 1 26.22 41.76 9.39
N ARG A 2 25.14 42.53 9.45
CA ARG A 2 23.77 42.05 9.20
C ARG A 2 23.50 42.17 7.71
N ARG A 3 23.09 41.08 7.08
CA ARG A 3 22.52 41.11 5.70
C ARG A 3 21.08 40.64 5.78
N THR A 4 20.20 41.61 5.79
CA THR A 4 18.79 41.51 5.45
C THR A 4 18.67 41.30 3.95
N THR A 5 18.01 40.28 3.50
CA THR A 5 17.55 40.16 2.12
C THR A 5 16.07 39.84 2.10
N ALA A 6 15.37 40.69 1.38
CA ALA A 6 13.94 40.86 1.27
C ALA A 6 13.26 39.69 0.50
N LEU A 7 11.98 39.40 0.90
CA LEU A 7 11.01 38.65 0.13
C LEU A 7 10.58 39.40 -1.14
N PRO A 8 10.21 38.67 -2.18
CA PRO A 8 9.15 39.11 -3.07
C PRO A 8 7.92 38.19 -2.93
N ALA A 9 6.82 38.84 -2.62
CA ALA A 9 5.47 38.33 -2.81
C ALA A 9 5.11 38.44 -4.30
N ALA A 10 4.56 37.38 -4.88
CA ALA A 10 3.85 37.42 -6.17
C ALA A 10 2.82 36.28 -6.19
N LEU A 11 1.55 36.64 -5.96
CA LEU A 11 0.43 36.72 -6.90
C LEU A 11 -0.16 35.37 -7.38
N LEU A 12 -1.29 35.02 -6.76
CA LEU A 12 -2.60 34.56 -7.24
C LEU A 12 -2.73 34.25 -8.76
N ALA A 13 -3.16 33.03 -9.04
CA ALA A 13 -4.06 32.74 -10.16
C ALA A 13 -5.06 31.67 -9.75
N ALA A 14 -6.32 32.10 -9.54
CA ALA A 14 -7.48 31.25 -9.42
C ALA A 14 -7.90 30.79 -10.82
N ALA A 15 -8.02 29.48 -11.02
CA ALA A 15 -8.71 28.92 -12.20
C ALA A 15 -9.89 28.09 -11.70
N LEU A 16 -11.08 28.66 -11.82
CA LEU A 16 -12.37 28.01 -11.73
C LEU A 16 -12.59 27.21 -13.00
N LEU A 17 -12.77 25.90 -12.90
CA LEU A 17 -13.29 25.08 -13.98
C LEU A 17 -14.59 24.42 -13.52
N ALA A 18 -15.64 24.78 -14.27
CA ALA A 18 -17.03 24.44 -14.08
C ALA A 18 -17.30 22.94 -14.24
N LEU A 19 -18.11 22.40 -13.31
CA LEU A 19 -18.75 21.10 -13.42
C LEU A 19 -19.90 21.20 -14.43
N THR A 20 -19.88 20.37 -15.44
CA THR A 20 -21.05 20.07 -16.27
C THR A 20 -21.71 18.81 -15.74
N ALA A 21 -22.86 19.00 -15.12
CA ALA A 21 -23.80 17.96 -14.76
C ALA A 21 -24.49 17.45 -16.01
N CYS A 22 -24.51 16.15 -16.26
CA CYS A 22 -25.48 15.49 -17.13
C CYS A 22 -26.44 14.69 -16.26
N SER A 23 -27.55 15.32 -15.96
CA SER A 23 -28.80 14.64 -15.55
C SER A 23 -29.46 14.06 -16.77
N THR A 24 -29.82 12.79 -16.73
CA THR A 24 -30.86 12.23 -17.56
C THR A 24 -31.70 11.25 -16.74
N GLU A 25 -32.81 11.71 -16.25
CA GLU A 25 -33.99 10.92 -15.89
C GLU A 25 -34.90 10.84 -17.12
N PRO A 26 -35.58 9.73 -17.39
CA PRO A 26 -36.97 9.63 -16.96
C PRO A 26 -37.43 8.24 -16.48
N GLU A 27 -38.24 8.25 -15.43
CA GLU A 27 -39.31 7.28 -15.16
C GLU A 27 -40.57 7.58 -16.03
N PRO A 28 -41.64 6.77 -16.09
CA PRO A 28 -42.04 5.60 -15.30
C PRO A 28 -42.65 4.45 -16.16
N ASP A 29 -42.79 3.25 -15.61
CA ASP A 29 -44.09 2.54 -15.54
C ASP A 29 -43.91 1.16 -14.85
N ALA A 30 -44.71 0.91 -13.80
CA ALA A 30 -44.97 -0.40 -13.24
C ALA A 30 -46.13 -1.08 -13.96
N PRO A 31 -46.33 -2.40 -13.94
CA PRO A 31 -46.90 -3.05 -12.75
C PRO A 31 -46.44 -4.48 -12.42
N ALA A 32 -46.66 -4.78 -11.16
CA ALA A 32 -46.60 -6.02 -10.42
C ALA A 32 -46.70 -7.37 -11.16
N ALA A 33 -45.86 -8.31 -10.73
CA ALA A 33 -46.24 -9.72 -10.58
C ALA A 33 -45.32 -10.40 -9.56
N ASP A 34 -45.95 -10.93 -8.54
CA ASP A 34 -45.51 -11.93 -7.56
C ASP A 34 -44.62 -13.00 -8.13
N SER A 35 -43.49 -13.28 -7.47
CA SER A 35 -42.92 -14.60 -7.43
C SER A 35 -41.94 -14.75 -6.24
N LYS A 36 -42.49 -15.29 -5.19
CA LYS A 36 -41.83 -15.95 -4.08
C LYS A 36 -40.90 -17.03 -4.60
N ALA A 37 -39.61 -16.86 -4.43
CA ALA A 37 -38.64 -17.95 -4.56
C ALA A 37 -37.55 -17.81 -3.51
N SER A 38 -37.57 -18.79 -2.63
CA SER A 38 -36.62 -19.14 -1.59
C SER A 38 -35.17 -18.94 -2.00
N ALA A 39 -34.40 -18.30 -1.13
CA ALA A 39 -32.96 -18.32 -1.15
C ALA A 39 -32.45 -19.73 -0.74
N PRO A 40 -31.58 -20.37 -1.52
CA PRO A 40 -30.77 -21.46 -0.98
C PRO A 40 -29.60 -20.84 -0.21
N ALA A 41 -29.42 -21.30 1.03
CA ALA A 41 -28.24 -21.05 1.82
C ALA A 41 -26.98 -21.38 1.00
N ALA A 42 -26.15 -20.39 0.74
CA ALA A 42 -24.82 -20.58 0.25
C ALA A 42 -24.03 -21.28 1.37
N LYS A 43 -23.73 -22.55 1.14
CA LYS A 43 -22.73 -23.28 1.90
C LYS A 43 -21.42 -22.56 1.68
N GLU A 44 -20.78 -22.13 2.76
CA GLU A 44 -19.37 -21.77 2.78
C GLU A 44 -18.58 -22.99 2.29
N GLN A 45 -18.09 -22.88 1.08
CA GLN A 45 -17.13 -23.82 0.51
C GLN A 45 -15.77 -23.28 0.92
N PRO A 46 -14.95 -24.06 1.65
CA PRO A 46 -13.57 -23.69 1.86
C PRO A 46 -12.91 -23.50 0.49
N ALA A 47 -12.32 -22.35 0.24
CA ALA A 47 -11.46 -22.16 -0.91
C ALA A 47 -10.23 -23.06 -0.69
N GLU A 48 -10.24 -24.22 -1.34
CA GLU A 48 -9.07 -25.09 -1.43
C GLU A 48 -8.04 -24.42 -2.33
N ASP A 49 -6.87 -24.22 -1.76
CA ASP A 49 -5.57 -23.96 -2.36
C ASP A 49 -5.37 -24.63 -3.72
N ALA A 50 -5.48 -23.89 -4.79
CA ALA A 50 -5.16 -24.40 -6.11
C ALA A 50 -4.52 -23.37 -7.06
N ASP A 51 -3.74 -22.39 -6.55
CA ASP A 51 -2.87 -21.57 -7.41
C ASP A 51 -1.62 -20.98 -6.72
N THR A 52 -1.17 -21.53 -5.62
CA THR A 52 -0.02 -21.01 -4.85
C THR A 52 1.31 -21.11 -5.61
N GLY A 53 1.46 -22.10 -6.51
CA GLY A 53 2.71 -22.33 -7.23
C GLY A 53 2.99 -21.30 -8.33
N LYS A 54 1.98 -20.89 -9.07
CA LYS A 54 2.13 -19.98 -10.22
C LYS A 54 2.26 -18.51 -9.78
N SER A 55 1.65 -18.18 -8.66
CA SER A 55 1.76 -16.85 -8.04
C SER A 55 3.16 -16.61 -7.49
N SER A 56 3.73 -17.58 -6.78
CA SER A 56 5.08 -17.46 -6.19
C SER A 56 6.19 -17.34 -7.23
N ASP A 57 6.07 -17.99 -8.39
CA ASP A 57 7.07 -17.84 -9.45
C ASP A 57 7.04 -16.46 -10.10
N ALA A 58 5.86 -15.88 -10.27
CA ALA A 58 5.68 -14.53 -10.77
C ALA A 58 6.20 -13.49 -9.75
N GLU A 59 5.93 -13.68 -8.48
CA GLU A 59 6.42 -12.82 -7.40
C GLU A 59 7.95 -12.83 -7.33
N LYS A 60 8.57 -14.01 -7.37
CA LYS A 60 10.04 -14.16 -7.40
C LYS A 60 10.66 -13.48 -8.62
N SER A 61 10.04 -13.63 -9.80
CA SER A 61 10.48 -12.96 -11.03
C SER A 61 10.39 -11.44 -10.93
N ALA A 62 9.46 -10.92 -10.12
CA ALA A 62 9.30 -9.51 -9.82
C ALA A 62 10.22 -9.01 -8.69
N GLY A 63 11.09 -9.86 -8.13
CA GLY A 63 11.95 -9.52 -7.00
C GLY A 63 11.22 -9.44 -5.65
N ILE A 64 10.05 -10.08 -5.54
CA ILE A 64 9.29 -10.17 -4.30
C ILE A 64 9.71 -11.48 -3.59
N PRO A 65 10.34 -11.42 -2.41
CA PRO A 65 10.76 -12.61 -1.69
C PRO A 65 9.55 -13.37 -1.11
N ASP A 66 9.76 -14.62 -0.76
CA ASP A 66 8.78 -15.38 0.03
C ASP A 66 8.52 -14.70 1.38
N ALA A 67 7.35 -14.91 1.97
CA ALA A 67 7.06 -14.39 3.30
C ALA A 67 8.03 -14.98 4.33
N PRO A 68 8.65 -14.17 5.21
CA PRO A 68 9.56 -14.66 6.21
C PRO A 68 8.79 -15.47 7.27
N THR A 69 9.45 -16.47 7.87
CA THR A 69 8.88 -17.31 8.93
C THR A 69 9.89 -17.53 10.04
N GLY A 70 9.41 -17.89 11.25
CA GLY A 70 10.27 -18.21 12.39
C GLY A 70 11.26 -17.09 12.73
N ALA A 71 12.51 -17.42 12.98
CA ALA A 71 13.53 -16.45 13.38
C ALA A 71 13.78 -15.33 12.34
N ALA A 72 13.55 -15.59 11.05
CA ALA A 72 13.66 -14.56 10.01
C ALA A 72 12.52 -13.54 10.12
N LEU A 73 11.31 -13.99 10.43
CA LEU A 73 10.17 -13.13 10.70
C LEU A 73 10.41 -12.26 11.93
N ASP A 74 10.87 -12.87 13.03
CA ASP A 74 11.17 -12.15 14.27
C ASP A 74 12.22 -11.04 14.03
N ALA A 75 13.30 -11.36 13.30
CA ALA A 75 14.34 -10.40 12.96
C ALA A 75 13.82 -9.26 12.08
N TYR A 76 12.98 -9.56 11.10
CA TYR A 76 12.34 -8.59 10.23
C TYR A 76 11.44 -7.64 11.03
N LEU A 77 10.51 -8.19 11.82
CA LEU A 77 9.58 -7.39 12.61
C LEU A 77 10.30 -6.54 13.67
N ALA A 78 11.34 -7.05 14.30
CA ALA A 78 12.15 -6.28 15.22
C ALA A 78 12.81 -5.08 14.52
N ALA A 79 13.41 -5.29 13.34
CA ALA A 79 14.11 -4.25 12.61
C ALA A 79 13.20 -3.11 12.12
N ILE A 80 11.96 -3.41 11.69
CA ILE A 80 11.01 -2.37 11.28
C ILE A 80 10.33 -1.69 12.47
N ARG A 81 10.14 -2.42 13.59
CA ARG A 81 9.65 -1.85 14.85
C ARG A 81 10.59 -0.79 15.42
N ASP A 82 11.90 -0.95 15.23
CA ASP A 82 12.89 0.04 15.66
C ASP A 82 12.76 1.36 14.92
N VAL A 83 12.17 1.37 13.71
CA VAL A 83 11.89 2.59 12.94
C VAL A 83 10.60 3.26 13.43
N ASP A 84 9.52 2.48 13.56
CA ASP A 84 8.26 2.93 14.12
C ASP A 84 7.47 1.71 14.64
N PRO A 85 7.17 1.64 15.96
CA PRO A 85 6.46 0.51 16.54
C PRO A 85 5.04 0.32 16.01
N ALA A 86 4.41 1.36 15.48
CA ALA A 86 3.07 1.26 14.90
C ALA A 86 3.01 0.45 13.61
N ILE A 87 4.13 0.29 12.91
CA ILE A 87 4.20 -0.49 11.66
C ILE A 87 3.85 -1.97 11.91
N VAL A 88 4.21 -2.50 13.07
CA VAL A 88 4.01 -3.91 13.41
C VAL A 88 2.70 -4.18 14.18
N GLU A 89 1.82 -3.20 14.31
CA GLU A 89 0.47 -3.41 14.88
C GLU A 89 -0.37 -4.34 13.98
N ASP A 90 -0.11 -4.31 12.67
CA ASP A 90 -0.67 -5.21 11.67
C ASP A 90 0.50 -5.95 10.99
N GLU A 91 0.80 -7.13 11.49
CA GLU A 91 1.94 -7.94 11.06
C GLU A 91 1.81 -8.38 9.60
N GLU A 92 0.63 -8.81 9.16
CA GLU A 92 0.37 -9.28 7.80
C GLU A 92 0.61 -8.14 6.80
N LYS A 93 0.05 -6.97 7.07
CA LYS A 93 0.28 -5.77 6.27
C LYS A 93 1.75 -5.37 6.24
N ALA A 94 2.45 -5.48 7.37
CA ALA A 94 3.87 -5.17 7.44
C ALA A 94 4.70 -6.13 6.56
N ILE A 95 4.40 -7.44 6.59
CA ILE A 95 5.05 -8.45 5.75
C ILE A 95 4.83 -8.15 4.26
N ASP A 96 3.59 -7.89 3.85
CA ASP A 96 3.27 -7.58 2.46
C ASP A 96 3.93 -6.28 1.99
N ALA A 97 3.92 -5.24 2.83
CA ALA A 97 4.61 -3.99 2.53
C ALA A 97 6.11 -4.20 2.31
N GLY A 98 6.74 -5.00 3.17
CA GLY A 98 8.16 -5.33 3.08
C GLY A 98 8.51 -6.11 1.83
N ARG A 99 7.77 -7.17 1.53
CA ARG A 99 7.96 -8.00 0.33
C ARG A 99 7.87 -7.16 -0.95
N ASN A 100 6.82 -6.33 -1.06
CA ASN A 100 6.63 -5.43 -2.20
C ASN A 100 7.72 -4.35 -2.29
N GLN A 101 8.25 -3.89 -1.15
CA GLN A 101 9.35 -2.92 -1.12
C GLN A 101 10.65 -3.53 -1.62
N CYS A 102 10.91 -4.83 -1.39
CA CYS A 102 12.07 -5.53 -1.93
C CYS A 102 12.09 -5.49 -3.47
N SER A 103 10.96 -5.65 -4.14
CA SER A 103 10.86 -5.50 -5.60
C SER A 103 11.28 -4.09 -6.05
N SER A 104 10.84 -3.04 -5.35
CA SER A 104 11.24 -1.67 -5.67
C SER A 104 12.74 -1.43 -5.44
N LEU A 105 13.32 -2.04 -4.42
CA LEU A 105 14.76 -1.97 -4.14
C LEU A 105 15.59 -2.72 -5.19
N ALA A 106 15.12 -3.86 -5.67
CA ALA A 106 15.75 -4.62 -6.74
C ALA A 106 15.70 -3.90 -8.08
N GLY A 107 14.60 -3.19 -8.36
CA GLY A 107 14.43 -2.40 -9.58
C GLY A 107 15.28 -1.13 -9.64
N GLY A 108 15.93 -0.72 -8.55
CA GLY A 108 16.83 0.44 -8.49
C GLY A 108 16.14 1.78 -8.81
N GLY A 109 14.84 1.89 -8.59
CA GLY A 109 14.05 3.08 -8.91
C GLY A 109 14.42 4.31 -8.07
N ASP A 110 14.15 5.50 -8.62
CA ASP A 110 14.18 6.75 -7.87
C ASP A 110 13.09 6.75 -6.80
N LYS A 111 13.29 7.51 -5.71
CA LYS A 111 12.31 7.68 -4.64
C LYS A 111 11.94 6.42 -3.85
N VAL A 112 12.82 5.42 -3.79
CA VAL A 112 12.56 4.18 -3.03
C VAL A 112 12.31 4.45 -1.54
N ASP A 113 12.89 5.51 -0.96
CA ASP A 113 12.69 5.89 0.42
C ASP A 113 11.28 6.48 0.63
N TRP A 114 10.84 7.34 -0.27
CA TRP A 114 9.47 7.83 -0.29
C TRP A 114 8.45 6.68 -0.47
N LEU A 115 8.72 5.74 -1.38
CA LEU A 115 7.86 4.56 -1.59
C LEU A 115 7.75 3.71 -0.33
N ALA A 116 8.85 3.52 0.41
CA ALA A 116 8.82 2.83 1.69
C ALA A 116 7.94 3.58 2.70
N ALA A 117 8.13 4.89 2.82
CA ALA A 117 7.30 5.71 3.70
C ALA A 117 5.80 5.60 3.38
N GLN A 118 5.42 5.58 2.10
CA GLN A 118 4.03 5.43 1.68
C GLN A 118 3.45 4.03 1.96
N ARG A 119 4.24 2.97 1.76
CA ARG A 119 3.77 1.60 1.96
C ARG A 119 3.59 1.22 3.42
N PHE A 120 4.51 1.65 4.26
CA PHE A 120 4.49 1.35 5.69
C PHE A 120 3.68 2.35 6.52
N GLY A 121 3.52 3.58 6.01
CA GLY A 121 2.66 4.60 6.60
C GLY A 121 1.20 4.48 6.17
N ASN A 122 0.39 5.41 6.64
CA ASN A 122 -0.99 5.61 6.23
C ASN A 122 -1.39 7.08 6.51
N ASP A 123 -2.59 7.48 6.09
CA ASP A 123 -3.08 8.86 6.25
C ASP A 123 -3.15 9.32 7.71
N ALA A 124 -3.39 8.40 8.65
CA ALA A 124 -3.44 8.71 10.08
C ALA A 124 -2.04 8.79 10.71
N ARG A 125 -1.06 8.08 10.13
CA ARG A 125 0.35 8.02 10.58
C ARG A 125 1.27 8.04 9.35
N PRO A 126 1.45 9.20 8.72
CA PRO A 126 2.36 9.32 7.60
C PRO A 126 3.81 9.18 8.08
N LEU A 127 4.60 8.38 7.37
CA LEU A 127 6.03 8.27 7.61
C LEU A 127 6.80 9.29 6.76
N THR A 128 7.96 9.69 7.24
CA THR A 128 8.88 10.59 6.52
C THR A 128 9.78 9.80 5.56
N ASP A 129 10.38 10.47 4.58
CA ASP A 129 11.37 9.87 3.68
C ASP A 129 12.59 9.34 4.46
N GLU A 130 12.97 9.99 5.56
CA GLU A 130 14.04 9.53 6.45
C GLU A 130 13.67 8.18 7.11
N GLN A 131 12.46 8.05 7.62
CA GLN A 131 11.97 6.76 8.13
C GLN A 131 11.90 5.71 7.01
N GLY A 132 11.47 6.08 5.81
CA GLY A 132 11.50 5.23 4.62
C GLY A 132 12.92 4.73 4.29
N LYS A 133 13.93 5.59 4.40
CA LYS A 133 15.33 5.22 4.24
C LYS A 133 15.79 4.21 5.31
N HIS A 134 15.41 4.43 6.57
CA HIS A 134 15.71 3.47 7.64
C HIS A 134 15.01 2.14 7.42
N LEU A 135 13.74 2.13 6.98
CA LEU A 135 13.02 0.93 6.57
C LEU A 135 13.75 0.18 5.45
N ASN A 136 14.17 0.86 4.39
CA ASN A 136 14.92 0.26 3.30
C ASN A 136 16.25 -0.36 3.78
N ALA A 137 16.93 0.27 4.72
CA ALA A 137 18.15 -0.28 5.32
C ALA A 137 17.86 -1.54 6.18
N ALA A 138 16.75 -1.57 6.90
CA ALA A 138 16.30 -2.72 7.66
C ALA A 138 15.93 -3.89 6.73
N LEU A 139 15.14 -3.62 5.68
CA LEU A 139 14.71 -4.61 4.70
C LEU A 139 15.89 -5.30 3.99
N ARG A 140 16.90 -4.54 3.57
CA ARG A 140 18.12 -5.10 2.94
C ARG A 140 18.89 -6.05 3.86
N LYS A 141 18.73 -5.92 5.16
CA LYS A 141 19.43 -6.77 6.15
C LYS A 141 18.64 -8.02 6.55
N THR A 142 17.31 -7.96 6.44
CA THR A 142 16.43 -8.97 7.07
C THR A 142 15.52 -9.70 6.10
N LEU A 143 15.10 -9.07 5.02
CA LEU A 143 14.07 -9.61 4.15
C LEU A 143 14.47 -9.67 2.67
N CYS A 144 15.07 -8.59 2.12
CA CYS A 144 15.35 -8.54 0.70
C CYS A 144 16.60 -9.38 0.36
N PRO A 145 16.54 -10.20 -0.70
CA PRO A 145 17.73 -10.92 -1.17
C PRO A 145 18.83 -9.93 -1.64
N ALA A 146 20.08 -10.35 -1.47
CA ALA A 146 21.26 -9.59 -1.91
C ALA A 146 21.42 -9.69 -3.44
#